data_723eb7e2a9e51d7da470e65f47787435
#
_entry.id   723eb7e2a9e51d7da470e65f47787435
#
_cell.length_a   1.000
_cell.length_b   1.000
_cell.length_c   1.000
_cell.angle_alpha   90.00
_cell.angle_beta   90.00
_cell.angle_gamma   90.00
#
_symmetry.space_group_name_H-M   'P 1'
#
loop_
_entity.id
_entity.type
_entity.pdbx_description
1 polymer ?
#
loop_
_entity_poly.entity_id
_entity_poly.type
_entity_poly.pdbx_seq_one_letter_code
_entity_poly.pdbx_strand_id
1 'polypeptide(L)'
;DAQESRGLGDVYKRQVLESMEFPEPVIELAIEPKTKAGQGKLGEALAKLAEEDPTFRAHTDQETGQTIIAGMGELHLDIIVDRLLREFKVEANVGAPQVAYRETIRKEANQETKYARQSGGKGQYGHVKIKIEPNEPGKGYEFVNAIVGGAIPKEYIPAIDNGIQGAMKSGVLAGYPVVDVKVTLWDGSYHEVDSSEMAFSIAGSMAFKDAMKKCDPVIMEPIMKVNVIVPDEYLSLIHI
;
A
#
# COMPACT_ATOMS: atom_id res chain seq x y z
N ASP A 1 6.58 54.67 27.70
CA ASP A 1 7.36 55.06 26.49
C ASP A 1 8.38 54.03 26.04
N ALA A 2 9.01 53.26 26.95
CA ALA A 2 9.98 52.21 26.58
C ALA A 2 9.31 50.92 26.05
N GLN A 3 8.04 50.71 26.31
CA GLN A 3 7.30 49.52 25.92
C GLN A 3 6.72 49.60 24.51
N GLU A 4 6.34 50.80 24.07
CA GLU A 4 5.86 51.04 22.71
C GLU A 4 6.98 51.01 21.66
N SER A 5 8.20 51.40 22.04
CA SER A 5 9.35 51.36 21.12
C SER A 5 9.85 49.94 20.83
N ARG A 6 9.59 48.93 21.71
CA ARG A 6 9.95 47.55 21.50
C ARG A 6 9.06 46.87 20.43
N GLY A 7 7.77 47.20 20.42
CA GLY A 7 6.85 46.61 19.42
C GLY A 7 7.10 47.12 18.01
N LEU A 8 7.39 48.39 17.82
CA LEU A 8 7.68 48.98 16.51
C LEU A 8 9.04 48.53 15.96
N GLY A 9 10.04 48.40 16.82
CA GLY A 9 11.37 47.92 16.41
C GLY A 9 11.37 46.47 15.90
N ASP A 10 10.53 45.61 16.46
CA ASP A 10 10.39 44.22 16.05
C ASP A 10 9.68 44.06 14.68
N VAL A 11 8.71 44.94 14.40
CA VAL A 11 7.98 44.89 13.11
C VAL A 11 8.88 45.31 11.94
N TYR A 12 9.71 46.31 12.12
CA TYR A 12 10.63 46.82 11.09
C TYR A 12 11.90 45.98 10.94
N LYS A 13 12.26 45.17 11.91
CA LYS A 13 13.43 44.27 11.88
C LYS A 13 13.10 42.84 11.51
N ARG A 14 11.83 42.50 11.28
CA ARG A 14 11.46 41.18 10.75
C ARG A 14 11.88 41.11 9.27
N GLN A 15 13.09 40.64 9.06
CA GLN A 15 13.56 40.25 7.74
C GLN A 15 13.24 38.76 7.57
N VAL A 16 12.71 38.40 6.43
CA VAL A 16 12.64 37.00 6.01
C VAL A 16 14.08 36.61 5.72
N LEU A 17 14.65 35.80 6.58
CA LEU A 17 15.96 35.21 6.34
C LEU A 17 15.83 34.26 5.13
N GLU A 18 16.88 34.22 4.32
CA GLU A 18 16.99 33.29 3.22
C GLU A 18 16.78 31.86 3.72
N SER A 19 15.90 31.09 3.09
CA SER A 19 15.69 29.70 3.45
C SER A 19 16.94 28.89 3.13
N MET A 20 17.45 28.15 4.10
CA MET A 20 18.56 27.24 3.87
C MET A 20 18.05 26.08 3.00
N GLU A 21 18.70 25.85 1.88
CA GLU A 21 18.48 24.68 1.03
C GLU A 21 19.38 23.55 1.51
N PHE A 22 18.80 22.44 1.92
CA PHE A 22 19.51 21.23 2.31
C PHE A 22 19.49 20.25 1.15
N PRO A 23 20.62 19.51 0.92
CA PRO A 23 20.63 18.47 -0.09
C PRO A 23 19.63 17.36 0.24
N GLU A 24 19.03 16.78 -0.79
CA GLU A 24 18.13 15.65 -0.60
C GLU A 24 18.90 14.41 -0.15
N PRO A 25 18.28 13.56 0.71
CA PRO A 25 18.84 12.28 1.11
C PRO A 25 19.13 11.38 -0.10
N VAL A 26 20.22 10.61 -0.03
CA VAL A 26 20.66 9.74 -1.13
C VAL A 26 20.53 8.25 -0.84
N ILE A 27 20.36 7.87 0.43
CA ILE A 27 20.23 6.48 0.87
C ILE A 27 18.98 6.34 1.71
N GLU A 28 18.27 5.22 1.52
CA GLU A 28 17.09 4.85 2.28
C GLU A 28 17.27 3.47 2.92
N LEU A 29 16.84 3.34 4.17
CA LEU A 29 16.79 2.08 4.92
C LEU A 29 15.44 1.92 5.58
N ALA A 30 14.97 0.68 5.67
CA ALA A 30 13.81 0.34 6.48
C ALA A 30 14.23 0.14 7.93
N ILE A 31 13.42 0.66 8.87
CA ILE A 31 13.64 0.50 10.30
C ILE A 31 12.40 -0.04 10.98
N GLU A 32 12.57 -1.11 11.75
CA GLU A 32 11.47 -1.76 12.46
C GLU A 32 11.82 -1.95 13.94
N PRO A 33 10.97 -1.53 14.87
CA PRO A 33 11.23 -1.74 16.28
C PRO A 33 11.12 -3.23 16.62
N LYS A 34 12.04 -3.75 17.45
CA LYS A 34 12.02 -5.15 17.88
C LYS A 34 10.80 -5.51 18.73
N THR A 35 10.13 -4.53 19.34
CA THR A 35 8.97 -4.75 20.20
C THR A 35 7.81 -3.84 19.82
N LYS A 36 6.56 -4.30 20.00
CA LYS A 36 5.36 -3.49 19.77
C LYS A 36 5.33 -2.23 20.64
N ALA A 37 5.83 -2.28 21.86
CA ALA A 37 5.94 -1.13 22.76
C ALA A 37 6.95 -0.07 22.25
N GLY A 38 7.92 -0.49 21.44
CA GLY A 38 8.89 0.40 20.80
C GLY A 38 8.33 1.21 19.63
N GLN A 39 7.20 0.81 19.05
CA GLN A 39 6.68 1.46 17.83
C GLN A 39 6.29 2.94 18.05
N GLY A 40 5.58 3.23 19.14
CA GLY A 40 5.25 4.62 19.49
C GLY A 40 6.49 5.46 19.83
N LYS A 41 7.43 4.86 20.58
CA LYS A 41 8.69 5.53 20.93
C LYS A 41 9.58 5.77 19.70
N LEU A 42 9.58 4.84 18.72
CA LEU A 42 10.33 5.01 17.49
C LEU A 42 9.85 6.25 16.71
N GLY A 43 8.54 6.40 16.54
CA GLY A 43 7.98 7.56 15.84
C GLY A 43 8.35 8.90 16.49
N GLU A 44 8.22 8.98 17.83
CA GLU A 44 8.62 10.19 18.60
C GLU A 44 10.12 10.48 18.50
N ALA A 45 10.94 9.44 18.56
CA ALA A 45 12.40 9.58 18.46
C ALA A 45 12.83 10.04 17.07
N LEU A 46 12.25 9.43 16.01
CA LEU A 46 12.53 9.82 14.63
C LEU A 46 12.09 11.25 14.32
N ALA A 47 10.94 11.69 14.87
CA ALA A 47 10.48 13.07 14.73
C ALA A 47 11.47 14.06 15.34
N LYS A 48 11.97 13.79 16.57
CA LYS A 48 12.97 14.63 17.22
C LYS A 48 14.30 14.67 16.46
N LEU A 49 14.77 13.53 15.96
CA LEU A 49 15.99 13.49 15.17
C LEU A 49 15.85 14.26 13.85
N ALA A 50 14.67 14.22 13.20
CA ALA A 50 14.39 14.99 12.00
C ALA A 50 14.27 16.52 12.27
N GLU A 51 13.90 16.94 13.48
CA GLU A 51 13.93 18.35 13.89
C GLU A 51 15.36 18.85 14.09
N GLU A 52 16.26 17.99 14.60
CA GLU A 52 17.67 18.33 14.81
C GLU A 52 18.49 18.33 13.53
N ASP A 53 18.19 17.43 12.61
CA ASP A 53 18.92 17.24 11.36
C ASP A 53 18.01 17.36 10.13
N PRO A 54 18.05 18.49 9.42
CA PRO A 54 17.21 18.73 8.25
C PRO A 54 17.59 17.89 7.03
N THR A 55 18.75 17.18 7.05
CA THR A 55 19.14 16.23 5.98
C THR A 55 18.67 14.81 6.25
N PHE A 56 18.13 14.56 7.45
CA PHE A 56 17.50 13.30 7.82
C PHE A 56 16.00 13.37 7.60
N ARG A 57 15.43 12.36 6.97
CA ARG A 57 13.97 12.22 6.79
C ARG A 57 13.51 10.86 7.27
N ALA A 58 12.32 10.82 7.85
CA ALA A 58 11.64 9.58 8.21
C ALA A 58 10.20 9.65 7.74
N HIS A 59 9.71 8.60 7.10
CA HIS A 59 8.33 8.47 6.67
C HIS A 59 7.87 7.01 6.72
N THR A 60 6.56 6.81 6.73
CA THR A 60 6.00 5.46 6.60
C THR A 60 5.57 5.24 5.16
N ASP A 61 6.11 4.22 4.54
CA ASP A 61 5.66 3.80 3.21
C ASP A 61 4.23 3.24 3.33
N GLN A 62 3.31 3.83 2.58
CA GLN A 62 1.88 3.45 2.61
C GLN A 62 1.61 2.10 1.96
N GLU A 63 2.48 1.64 1.09
CA GLU A 63 2.31 0.37 0.36
C GLU A 63 2.83 -0.82 1.15
N THR A 64 4.02 -0.70 1.73
CA THR A 64 4.66 -1.77 2.51
C THR A 64 4.34 -1.69 3.99
N GLY A 65 3.91 -0.51 4.48
CA GLY A 65 3.70 -0.23 5.89
C GLY A 65 5.00 -0.09 6.70
N GLN A 66 6.15 -0.14 6.05
CA GLN A 66 7.45 0.01 6.69
C GLN A 66 7.75 1.47 7.03
N THR A 67 8.45 1.68 8.12
CA THR A 67 9.06 2.99 8.41
C THR A 67 10.40 3.06 7.67
N ILE A 68 10.52 4.06 6.80
CA ILE A 68 11.73 4.32 6.01
C ILE A 68 12.45 5.52 6.61
N ILE A 69 13.76 5.39 6.77
CA ILE A 69 14.66 6.48 7.15
C ILE A 69 15.57 6.79 5.96
N ALA A 70 15.75 8.06 5.67
CA ALA A 70 16.55 8.54 4.56
C ALA A 70 17.62 9.53 5.05
N GLY A 71 18.83 9.41 4.52
CA GLY A 71 19.97 10.22 4.93
C GLY A 71 21.04 10.39 3.84
N MET A 72 22.07 11.15 4.16
CA MET A 72 23.14 11.54 3.24
C MET A 72 24.15 10.41 2.95
N GLY A 73 24.09 9.31 3.68
CA GLY A 73 25.01 8.19 3.50
C GLY A 73 24.84 7.13 4.59
N GLU A 74 25.50 5.99 4.39
CA GLU A 74 25.43 4.83 5.30
C GLU A 74 25.88 5.21 6.72
N LEU A 75 27.03 5.86 6.85
CA LEU A 75 27.55 6.31 8.15
C LEU A 75 26.57 7.28 8.86
N HIS A 76 25.90 8.15 8.11
CA HIS A 76 24.92 9.07 8.67
C HIS A 76 23.75 8.29 9.29
N LEU A 77 23.20 7.32 8.56
CA LEU A 77 22.10 6.50 9.07
C LEU A 77 22.51 5.59 10.22
N ASP A 78 23.74 5.06 10.22
CA ASP A 78 24.30 4.28 11.33
C ASP A 78 24.38 5.12 12.62
N ILE A 79 24.79 6.37 12.53
CA ILE A 79 24.81 7.29 13.68
C ILE A 79 23.40 7.54 14.20
N ILE A 80 22.43 7.76 13.32
CA ILE A 80 21.02 7.93 13.70
C ILE A 80 20.49 6.68 14.43
N VAL A 81 20.78 5.50 13.93
CA VAL A 81 20.39 4.22 14.57
C VAL A 81 21.05 4.03 15.92
N ASP A 82 22.33 4.36 16.05
CA ASP A 82 23.05 4.32 17.32
C ASP A 82 22.45 5.30 18.34
N ARG A 83 22.10 6.51 17.91
CA ARG A 83 21.38 7.50 18.75
C ARG A 83 20.01 7.01 19.20
N LEU A 84 19.24 6.35 18.33
CA LEU A 84 17.96 5.73 18.69
C LEU A 84 18.14 4.74 19.85
N LEU A 85 19.18 3.92 19.81
CA LEU A 85 19.46 2.97 20.87
C LEU A 85 19.96 3.64 22.16
N ARG A 86 20.93 4.56 22.07
CA ARG A 86 21.61 5.16 23.24
C ARG A 86 20.76 6.21 23.93
N GLU A 87 20.15 7.13 23.18
CA GLU A 87 19.42 8.26 23.72
C GLU A 87 17.97 7.93 24.01
N PHE A 88 17.30 7.27 23.06
CA PHE A 88 15.85 6.99 23.13
C PHE A 88 15.54 5.59 23.67
N LYS A 89 16.54 4.72 23.85
CA LYS A 89 16.37 3.32 24.31
C LYS A 89 15.40 2.53 23.44
N VAL A 90 15.44 2.76 22.13
CA VAL A 90 14.65 2.05 21.13
C VAL A 90 15.55 1.08 20.38
N GLU A 91 15.30 -0.23 20.58
CA GLU A 91 15.96 -1.26 19.78
C GLU A 91 15.20 -1.46 18.48
N ALA A 92 15.90 -1.37 17.36
CA ALA A 92 15.32 -1.53 16.03
C ALA A 92 16.18 -2.47 15.17
N ASN A 93 15.52 -3.15 14.23
CA ASN A 93 16.16 -3.85 13.13
C ASN A 93 16.23 -2.89 11.94
N VAL A 94 17.34 -2.88 11.26
CA VAL A 94 17.55 -2.05 10.06
C VAL A 94 17.87 -2.95 8.88
N GLY A 95 17.31 -2.65 7.73
CA GLY A 95 17.49 -3.43 6.51
C GLY A 95 17.12 -2.65 5.26
N ALA A 96 17.27 -3.30 4.10
CA ALA A 96 16.80 -2.72 2.85
C ALA A 96 15.26 -2.59 2.85
N PRO A 97 14.70 -1.52 2.25
CA PRO A 97 13.27 -1.39 2.06
C PRO A 97 12.71 -2.57 1.26
N GLN A 98 11.49 -2.98 1.58
CA GLN A 98 10.80 -4.01 0.82
C GLN A 98 10.36 -3.47 -0.54
N VAL A 99 10.49 -4.29 -1.57
CA VAL A 99 9.95 -3.98 -2.89
C VAL A 99 8.43 -4.10 -2.85
N ALA A 100 7.72 -3.08 -3.33
CA ALA A 100 6.26 -3.06 -3.42
C ALA A 100 5.80 -3.89 -4.63
N TYR A 101 5.82 -5.21 -4.49
CA TYR A 101 5.30 -6.12 -5.51
C TYR A 101 3.79 -6.00 -5.65
N ARG A 102 3.29 -6.26 -6.86
CA ARG A 102 1.87 -6.35 -7.21
C ARG A 102 1.61 -7.65 -7.95
N GLU A 103 0.36 -8.08 -7.95
CA GLU A 103 -0.08 -9.20 -8.78
C GLU A 103 -0.97 -8.69 -9.91
N THR A 104 -0.91 -9.33 -11.07
CA THR A 104 -1.85 -9.11 -12.17
C THR A 104 -2.08 -10.39 -12.95
N ILE A 105 -2.89 -10.35 -13.99
CA ILE A 105 -3.24 -11.50 -14.83
C ILE A 105 -2.88 -11.26 -16.28
N ARG A 106 -2.61 -12.34 -17.03
CA ARG A 106 -2.29 -12.27 -18.46
C ARG A 106 -3.41 -12.78 -19.36
N LYS A 107 -4.34 -13.57 -18.83
CA LYS A 107 -5.41 -14.22 -19.59
C LYS A 107 -6.76 -13.93 -18.95
N GLU A 108 -7.79 -14.01 -19.76
CA GLU A 108 -9.17 -14.00 -19.28
C GLU A 108 -9.61 -15.41 -18.84
N ALA A 109 -10.52 -15.45 -17.87
CA ALA A 109 -11.19 -16.68 -17.48
C ALA A 109 -12.62 -16.42 -17.02
N ASN A 110 -13.47 -17.40 -17.27
CA ASN A 110 -14.81 -17.47 -16.68
C ASN A 110 -14.78 -18.41 -15.48
N GLN A 111 -15.44 -17.98 -14.41
CA GLN A 111 -15.54 -18.76 -13.18
C GLN A 111 -16.97 -18.75 -12.67
N GLU A 112 -17.47 -19.93 -12.36
CA GLU A 112 -18.72 -20.18 -11.65
C GLU A 112 -18.38 -20.69 -10.25
N THR A 113 -18.94 -20.07 -9.22
CA THR A 113 -18.71 -20.48 -7.84
C THR A 113 -20.00 -20.43 -7.06
N LYS A 114 -20.29 -21.55 -6.42
CA LYS A 114 -21.45 -21.72 -5.54
C LYS A 114 -20.96 -21.89 -4.11
N TYR A 115 -21.29 -20.95 -3.25
CA TYR A 115 -21.09 -21.06 -1.81
C TYR A 115 -22.41 -21.52 -1.19
N ALA A 116 -22.45 -22.74 -0.69
CA ALA A 116 -23.60 -23.29 0.02
C ALA A 116 -23.09 -23.92 1.33
N ARG A 117 -23.57 -23.43 2.46
CA ARG A 117 -23.23 -23.99 3.78
C ARG A 117 -24.49 -24.09 4.61
N GLN A 118 -24.74 -25.24 5.19
CA GLN A 118 -25.83 -25.50 6.10
C GLN A 118 -25.28 -26.02 7.41
N SER A 119 -25.48 -25.31 8.49
CA SER A 119 -25.05 -25.71 9.83
C SER A 119 -26.19 -25.43 10.81
N GLY A 120 -27.09 -26.40 10.98
CA GLY A 120 -28.12 -26.42 12.01
C GLY A 120 -28.98 -25.14 12.13
N GLY A 121 -29.82 -24.85 11.14
CA GLY A 121 -30.69 -23.66 11.13
C GLY A 121 -30.73 -22.97 9.75
N LYS A 122 -30.70 -21.63 9.73
CA LYS A 122 -30.70 -20.84 8.48
C LYS A 122 -29.40 -21.12 7.71
N GLY A 123 -29.51 -21.60 6.47
CA GLY A 123 -28.38 -21.86 5.59
C GLY A 123 -27.69 -20.55 5.09
N GLN A 124 -26.57 -20.73 4.41
CA GLN A 124 -25.89 -19.65 3.67
C GLN A 124 -25.78 -20.06 2.20
N TYR A 125 -26.26 -19.22 1.30
CA TYR A 125 -26.25 -19.49 -0.13
C TYR A 125 -25.84 -18.25 -0.92
N GLY A 126 -24.84 -18.40 -1.77
CA GLY A 126 -24.41 -17.41 -2.75
C GLY A 126 -23.87 -18.10 -3.98
N HIS A 127 -24.40 -17.78 -5.16
CA HIS A 127 -23.95 -18.35 -6.43
C HIS A 127 -23.68 -17.21 -7.40
N VAL A 128 -22.44 -17.15 -7.91
CA VAL A 128 -21.97 -16.09 -8.79
C VAL A 128 -21.24 -16.68 -9.98
N LYS A 129 -21.43 -16.07 -11.15
CA LYS A 129 -20.66 -16.32 -12.36
C LYS A 129 -19.98 -15.03 -12.77
N ILE A 130 -18.66 -15.06 -12.76
CA ILE A 130 -17.84 -13.91 -13.11
C ILE A 130 -16.94 -14.21 -14.28
N LYS A 131 -16.63 -13.20 -15.06
CA LYS A 131 -15.56 -13.18 -16.03
C LYS A 131 -14.48 -12.24 -15.50
N ILE A 132 -13.23 -12.70 -15.49
CA ILE A 132 -12.08 -11.87 -15.17
C ILE A 132 -11.24 -11.70 -16.43
N GLU A 133 -10.82 -10.48 -16.71
CA GLU A 133 -9.96 -10.13 -17.83
C GLU A 133 -8.90 -9.09 -17.40
N PRO A 134 -7.71 -9.10 -18.02
CA PRO A 134 -6.70 -8.08 -17.75
C PRO A 134 -7.21 -6.72 -18.20
N ASN A 135 -6.95 -5.69 -17.39
CA ASN A 135 -7.25 -4.30 -17.73
C ASN A 135 -5.99 -3.62 -18.29
N GLU A 136 -6.15 -2.41 -18.84
CA GLU A 136 -5.01 -1.61 -19.30
C GLU A 136 -4.10 -1.23 -18.12
N PRO A 137 -2.78 -1.27 -18.28
CA PRO A 137 -1.84 -0.91 -17.22
C PRO A 137 -2.13 0.46 -16.61
N GLY A 138 -2.25 0.50 -15.28
CA GLY A 138 -2.54 1.71 -14.53
C GLY A 138 -4.00 2.10 -14.42
N LYS A 139 -4.94 1.39 -15.05
CA LYS A 139 -6.39 1.63 -14.86
C LYS A 139 -6.94 1.08 -13.55
N GLY A 140 -6.20 0.17 -12.91
CA GLY A 140 -6.61 -0.44 -11.66
C GLY A 140 -7.79 -1.39 -11.80
N TYR A 141 -8.64 -1.40 -10.78
CA TYR A 141 -9.79 -2.30 -10.71
C TYR A 141 -11.04 -1.71 -11.36
N GLU A 142 -11.71 -2.51 -12.19
CA GLU A 142 -12.99 -2.18 -12.80
C GLU A 142 -14.01 -3.30 -12.52
N PHE A 143 -15.16 -2.95 -11.96
CA PHE A 143 -16.27 -3.88 -11.76
C PHE A 143 -17.43 -3.56 -12.71
N VAL A 144 -17.88 -4.54 -13.47
CA VAL A 144 -18.99 -4.42 -14.41
C VAL A 144 -20.12 -5.34 -13.99
N ASN A 145 -21.30 -4.77 -13.76
CA ASN A 145 -22.51 -5.52 -13.54
C ASN A 145 -23.24 -5.75 -14.87
N ALA A 146 -23.26 -6.98 -15.34
CA ALA A 146 -23.92 -7.41 -16.56
C ALA A 146 -25.09 -8.39 -16.30
N ILE A 147 -25.64 -8.39 -15.06
CA ILE A 147 -26.76 -9.26 -14.71
C ILE A 147 -28.02 -8.85 -15.46
N VAL A 148 -28.67 -9.81 -16.07
CA VAL A 148 -29.92 -9.66 -16.79
C VAL A 148 -31.05 -10.47 -16.08
N GLY A 149 -32.27 -9.95 -16.08
CA GLY A 149 -33.45 -10.68 -15.58
C GLY A 149 -33.54 -10.83 -14.05
N GLY A 150 -32.71 -10.13 -13.27
CA GLY A 150 -32.78 -10.19 -11.80
C GLY A 150 -32.31 -11.50 -11.18
N ALA A 151 -31.40 -12.22 -11.85
CA ALA A 151 -30.81 -13.48 -11.38
C ALA A 151 -30.17 -13.35 -9.99
N ILE A 152 -29.64 -12.17 -9.66
CA ILE A 152 -29.20 -11.78 -8.33
C ILE A 152 -29.90 -10.45 -7.95
N PRO A 153 -30.53 -10.33 -6.76
CA PRO A 153 -31.07 -9.07 -6.27
C PRO A 153 -30.00 -7.97 -6.22
N LYS A 154 -30.40 -6.74 -6.59
CA LYS A 154 -29.46 -5.60 -6.68
C LYS A 154 -28.75 -5.29 -5.36
N GLU A 155 -29.37 -5.61 -4.24
CA GLU A 155 -28.84 -5.41 -2.88
C GLU A 155 -27.57 -6.24 -2.61
N TYR A 156 -27.41 -7.41 -3.25
CA TYR A 156 -26.25 -8.28 -3.05
C TYR A 156 -25.05 -7.95 -3.96
N ILE A 157 -25.25 -7.15 -5.00
CA ILE A 157 -24.17 -6.79 -5.94
C ILE A 157 -23.01 -6.05 -5.27
N PRO A 158 -23.27 -5.04 -4.39
CA PRO A 158 -22.18 -4.39 -3.67
C PRO A 158 -21.42 -5.34 -2.73
N ALA A 159 -22.09 -6.34 -2.16
CA ALA A 159 -21.45 -7.32 -1.29
C ALA A 159 -20.50 -8.24 -2.08
N ILE A 160 -20.88 -8.61 -3.32
CA ILE A 160 -20.02 -9.38 -4.23
C ILE A 160 -18.76 -8.56 -4.57
N ASP A 161 -18.93 -7.31 -4.95
CA ASP A 161 -17.82 -6.40 -5.28
C ASP A 161 -16.88 -6.22 -4.09
N ASN A 162 -17.41 -5.96 -2.89
CA ASN A 162 -16.61 -5.87 -1.66
C ASN A 162 -15.84 -7.17 -1.36
N GLY A 163 -16.43 -8.33 -1.61
CA GLY A 163 -15.77 -9.63 -1.47
C GLY A 163 -14.61 -9.81 -2.44
N ILE A 164 -14.77 -9.37 -3.68
CA ILE A 164 -13.72 -9.39 -4.71
C ILE A 164 -12.58 -8.43 -4.32
N GLN A 165 -12.89 -7.19 -3.94
CA GLN A 165 -11.88 -6.20 -3.52
C GLN A 165 -11.11 -6.67 -2.28
N GLY A 166 -11.76 -7.34 -1.33
CA GLY A 166 -11.11 -7.96 -0.18
C GLY A 166 -10.12 -9.05 -0.59
N ALA A 167 -10.48 -9.87 -1.59
CA ALA A 167 -9.60 -10.90 -2.14
C ALA A 167 -8.41 -10.30 -2.90
N MET A 168 -8.64 -9.21 -3.64
CA MET A 168 -7.58 -8.47 -4.36
C MET A 168 -6.53 -7.90 -3.41
N LYS A 169 -6.94 -7.32 -2.29
CA LYS A 169 -6.02 -6.78 -1.28
C LYS A 169 -5.14 -7.84 -0.63
N SER A 170 -5.65 -9.05 -0.49
CA SER A 170 -4.90 -10.16 0.13
C SER A 170 -4.00 -10.91 -0.85
N GLY A 171 -4.13 -10.64 -2.15
CA GLY A 171 -3.42 -11.37 -3.19
C GLY A 171 -3.87 -12.81 -3.35
N VAL A 172 -3.42 -13.47 -4.40
CA VAL A 172 -3.78 -14.87 -4.71
C VAL A 172 -2.57 -15.74 -4.99
N LEU A 173 -1.52 -15.17 -5.61
CA LEU A 173 -0.31 -15.91 -6.00
C LEU A 173 0.73 -15.92 -4.86
N ALA A 174 1.10 -14.74 -4.38
CA ALA A 174 2.15 -14.55 -3.37
C ALA A 174 1.73 -13.65 -2.20
N GLY A 175 0.49 -13.19 -2.18
CA GLY A 175 -0.05 -12.34 -1.12
C GLY A 175 0.11 -10.84 -1.38
N TYR A 176 0.49 -10.45 -2.60
CA TYR A 176 0.58 -9.04 -2.97
C TYR A 176 -0.74 -8.53 -3.56
N PRO A 177 -1.08 -7.24 -3.38
CA PRO A 177 -2.30 -6.69 -3.92
C PRO A 177 -2.40 -6.87 -5.43
N VAL A 178 -3.59 -7.28 -5.90
CA VAL A 178 -3.88 -7.46 -7.33
C VAL A 178 -4.27 -6.11 -7.94
N VAL A 179 -3.74 -5.79 -9.11
CA VAL A 179 -4.01 -4.55 -9.86
C VAL A 179 -4.33 -4.85 -11.32
N ASP A 180 -4.93 -3.85 -11.99
CA ASP A 180 -5.20 -3.85 -13.43
C ASP A 180 -6.04 -5.06 -13.89
N VAL A 181 -7.16 -5.27 -13.18
CA VAL A 181 -8.10 -6.37 -13.44
C VAL A 181 -9.51 -5.84 -13.62
N LYS A 182 -10.19 -6.30 -14.65
CA LYS A 182 -11.61 -6.06 -14.86
C LYS A 182 -12.42 -7.31 -14.55
N VAL A 183 -13.44 -7.15 -13.73
CA VAL A 183 -14.34 -8.23 -13.33
C VAL A 183 -15.74 -7.92 -13.80
N THR A 184 -16.32 -8.82 -14.60
CA THR A 184 -17.70 -8.73 -15.06
C THR A 184 -18.53 -9.79 -14.36
N LEU A 185 -19.52 -9.36 -13.58
CA LEU A 185 -20.53 -10.23 -13.01
C LEU A 185 -21.70 -10.37 -14.01
N TRP A 186 -21.86 -11.55 -14.62
CA TRP A 186 -22.81 -11.73 -15.71
C TRP A 186 -23.99 -12.65 -15.42
N ASP A 187 -23.89 -13.54 -14.41
CA ASP A 187 -24.99 -14.42 -14.01
C ASP A 187 -24.80 -14.91 -12.56
N GLY A 188 -25.82 -15.57 -12.03
CA GLY A 188 -25.79 -16.19 -10.72
C GLY A 188 -27.18 -16.67 -10.30
N SER A 189 -27.32 -17.05 -9.05
CA SER A 189 -28.64 -17.39 -8.48
C SER A 189 -28.67 -17.09 -6.99
N TYR A 190 -29.84 -16.85 -6.47
CA TYR A 190 -30.07 -16.64 -5.05
C TYR A 190 -31.11 -17.61 -4.51
N HIS A 191 -31.17 -17.72 -3.20
CA HIS A 191 -32.19 -18.48 -2.47
C HIS A 191 -32.91 -17.54 -1.49
N GLU A 192 -34.21 -17.47 -1.54
CA GLU A 192 -35.03 -16.48 -0.78
C GLU A 192 -34.73 -16.49 0.73
N VAL A 193 -34.46 -17.67 1.31
CA VAL A 193 -34.26 -17.84 2.76
C VAL A 193 -32.79 -17.80 3.17
N ASP A 194 -31.93 -18.42 2.37
CA ASP A 194 -30.50 -18.70 2.75
C ASP A 194 -29.50 -17.72 2.16
N SER A 195 -29.93 -16.84 1.23
CA SER A 195 -29.05 -15.81 0.69
C SER A 195 -28.89 -14.64 1.65
N SER A 196 -27.67 -14.11 1.71
CA SER A 196 -27.30 -12.94 2.50
C SER A 196 -26.14 -12.21 1.86
N GLU A 197 -25.96 -10.93 2.21
CA GLU A 197 -24.80 -10.14 1.79
C GLU A 197 -23.48 -10.85 2.12
N MET A 198 -23.39 -11.43 3.32
CA MET A 198 -22.19 -12.17 3.75
C MET A 198 -21.92 -13.40 2.86
N ALA A 199 -22.97 -14.17 2.50
CA ALA A 199 -22.82 -15.34 1.64
C ALA A 199 -22.35 -14.94 0.23
N PHE A 200 -22.87 -13.84 -0.31
CA PHE A 200 -22.45 -13.31 -1.61
C PHE A 200 -21.05 -12.68 -1.59
N SER A 201 -20.66 -12.02 -0.51
CA SER A 201 -19.30 -11.53 -0.33
C SER A 201 -18.28 -12.68 -0.31
N ILE A 202 -18.58 -13.76 0.42
CA ILE A 202 -17.75 -14.97 0.43
C ILE A 202 -17.72 -15.62 -0.96
N ALA A 203 -18.86 -15.76 -1.63
CA ALA A 203 -18.94 -16.33 -2.97
C ALA A 203 -18.13 -15.51 -3.98
N GLY A 204 -18.19 -14.17 -3.94
CA GLY A 204 -17.40 -13.27 -4.76
C GLY A 204 -15.90 -13.42 -4.51
N SER A 205 -15.48 -13.45 -3.25
CA SER A 205 -14.09 -13.68 -2.86
C SER A 205 -13.55 -15.03 -3.35
N MET A 206 -14.32 -16.10 -3.19
CA MET A 206 -13.94 -17.43 -3.67
C MET A 206 -13.86 -17.47 -5.19
N ALA A 207 -14.88 -16.93 -5.88
CA ALA A 207 -14.92 -16.89 -7.34
C ALA A 207 -13.70 -16.15 -7.91
N PHE A 208 -13.36 -15.01 -7.32
CA PHE A 208 -12.19 -14.24 -7.74
C PHE A 208 -10.88 -15.04 -7.56
N LYS A 209 -10.68 -15.65 -6.39
CA LYS A 209 -9.46 -16.46 -6.10
C LYS A 209 -9.32 -17.64 -7.05
N ASP A 210 -10.41 -18.31 -7.36
CA ASP A 210 -10.39 -19.48 -8.25
C ASP A 210 -10.24 -19.08 -9.73
N ALA A 211 -10.82 -17.95 -10.13
CA ALA A 211 -10.62 -17.41 -11.47
C ALA A 211 -9.18 -16.94 -11.69
N MET A 212 -8.59 -16.22 -10.72
CA MET A 212 -7.20 -15.77 -10.79
C MET A 212 -6.22 -16.91 -11.06
N LYS A 213 -6.39 -18.07 -10.42
CA LYS A 213 -5.54 -19.26 -10.66
C LYS A 213 -5.56 -19.74 -12.12
N LYS A 214 -6.66 -19.47 -12.84
CA LYS A 214 -6.84 -19.85 -14.25
C LYS A 214 -6.35 -18.78 -15.22
N CYS A 215 -6.16 -17.55 -14.73
CA CYS A 215 -5.84 -16.37 -15.55
C CYS A 215 -4.34 -16.15 -15.78
N ASP A 216 -3.47 -17.14 -15.49
CA ASP A 216 -2.01 -16.99 -15.60
C ASP A 216 -1.51 -15.80 -14.77
N PRO A 217 -1.63 -15.85 -13.43
CA PRO A 217 -1.25 -14.74 -12.55
C PRO A 217 0.27 -14.54 -12.56
N VAL A 218 0.71 -13.28 -12.52
CA VAL A 218 2.12 -12.89 -12.50
C VAL A 218 2.38 -11.84 -11.44
N ILE A 219 3.61 -11.81 -10.93
CA ILE A 219 4.11 -10.77 -10.04
C ILE A 219 4.71 -9.65 -10.89
N MET A 220 4.40 -8.41 -10.52
CA MET A 220 4.94 -7.20 -11.10
C MET A 220 5.90 -6.54 -10.12
N GLU A 221 7.03 -6.05 -10.64
CA GLU A 221 7.99 -5.24 -9.91
C GLU A 221 7.78 -3.75 -10.25
N PRO A 222 8.00 -2.83 -9.29
CA PRO A 222 7.92 -1.41 -9.58
C PRO A 222 9.07 -0.97 -10.48
N ILE A 223 8.77 -0.13 -11.47
CA ILE A 223 9.78 0.56 -12.28
C ILE A 223 9.99 1.94 -11.67
N MET A 224 11.22 2.23 -11.26
CA MET A 224 11.58 3.46 -10.58
C MET A 224 12.40 4.37 -11.50
N LYS A 225 12.20 5.69 -11.36
CA LYS A 225 13.07 6.69 -11.99
C LYS A 225 14.28 6.91 -11.09
N VAL A 226 15.47 6.63 -11.60
CA VAL A 226 16.74 6.84 -10.89
C VAL A 226 17.44 8.08 -11.42
N ASN A 227 17.76 9.01 -10.53
CA ASN A 227 18.63 10.17 -10.84
C ASN A 227 20.01 9.88 -10.25
N VAL A 228 21.02 9.90 -11.10
CA VAL A 228 22.42 9.66 -10.69
C VAL A 228 23.21 10.95 -10.88
N ILE A 229 23.78 11.47 -9.81
CA ILE A 229 24.61 12.67 -9.83
C ILE A 229 26.04 12.24 -9.54
N VAL A 230 26.94 12.47 -10.49
CA VAL A 230 28.36 12.10 -10.36
C VAL A 230 29.24 13.19 -10.97
N PRO A 231 30.50 13.35 -10.51
CA PRO A 231 31.52 14.16 -11.18
C PRO A 231 31.78 13.65 -12.60
N ASP A 232 32.09 14.55 -13.53
CA ASP A 232 32.30 14.24 -14.95
C ASP A 232 33.34 13.15 -15.20
N GLU A 233 34.35 13.08 -14.38
CA GLU A 233 35.45 12.07 -14.44
C GLU A 233 34.97 10.63 -14.24
N TYR A 234 33.79 10.41 -13.61
CA TYR A 234 33.20 9.08 -13.35
C TYR A 234 32.08 8.73 -14.30
N LEU A 235 31.70 9.61 -15.24
CA LEU A 235 30.60 9.38 -16.18
C LEU A 235 30.77 8.11 -17.02
N SER A 236 32.00 7.78 -17.40
CA SER A 236 32.31 6.57 -18.20
C SER A 236 32.05 5.26 -17.44
N LEU A 237 32.12 5.27 -16.10
CA LEU A 237 31.90 4.10 -15.26
C LEU A 237 30.41 3.78 -15.09
N ILE A 238 29.54 4.77 -15.23
CA ILE A 238 28.08 4.59 -15.13
C ILE A 238 27.55 3.73 -16.28
N HIS A 239 28.14 3.85 -17.48
CA HIS A 239 27.74 3.05 -18.64
C HIS A 239 28.14 1.58 -18.53
N ILE A 240 29.06 1.26 -17.64
CA ILE A 240 29.51 -0.11 -17.41
C ILE A 240 28.64 -0.80 -16.35
#